data_ecd8f03d7a785aa6ef8014d5e045c7f8
#
_entry.id   ecd8f03d7a785aa6ef8014d5e045c7f8
#
_cell.length_a   1.000
_cell.length_b   1.000
_cell.length_c   1.000
_cell.angle_alpha   90.00
_cell.angle_beta   90.00
_cell.angle_gamma   90.00
#
_symmetry.space_group_name_H-M   'P 1'
#
loop_
_entity.id
_entity.type
_entity.pdbx_description
1 polymer ?
#
loop_
_entity_poly.entity_id
_entity_poly.type
_entity_poly.pdbx_seq_one_letter_code
_entity_poly.pdbx_strand_id
1 'polypeptide(L)'
;MGERDVTGDALGDAVGSAGSVALEHRDGTAVLRVEGALDLALAPKLRRMAERAARLRPSMLVIDLTGVTFLASAGMAELVRAHRGPAASAPLRVVATGRITLRPLELTRLVDELAVYPSLSDALVP
;
A
#
# COMPACT_ATOMS: atom_id res chain seq x y z
N MET A 1 -9.77 -14.53 -13.47
CA MET A 1 -9.94 -13.15 -13.41
C MET A 1 -9.42 -12.55 -12.11
N GLY A 2 -8.60 -11.57 -12.22
CA GLY A 2 -8.03 -10.98 -11.03
C GLY A 2 -9.08 -10.32 -10.17
N GLU A 3 -8.85 -10.36 -8.90
CA GLU A 3 -9.69 -9.70 -7.94
C GLU A 3 -9.36 -8.24 -7.93
N ARG A 4 -9.72 -7.59 -8.96
CA ARG A 4 -9.44 -6.18 -9.03
C ARG A 4 -10.56 -5.43 -8.36
N ASP A 5 -10.26 -4.91 -7.22
CA ASP A 5 -11.23 -4.15 -6.49
C ASP A 5 -10.87 -2.69 -6.56
N VAL A 6 -11.42 -2.07 -7.56
CA VAL A 6 -11.35 -0.62 -7.65
C VAL A 6 -12.60 -0.15 -6.96
N THR A 7 -12.51 0.08 -5.69
CA THR A 7 -13.68 0.45 -4.94
C THR A 7 -14.32 1.68 -5.54
N GLY A 8 -15.61 1.75 -5.47
CA GLY A 8 -16.35 2.86 -6.00
C GLY A 8 -16.03 4.19 -5.34
N ASP A 9 -15.07 4.17 -4.46
CA ASP A 9 -14.65 5.41 -3.84
C ASP A 9 -14.17 6.42 -4.82
N ALA A 10 -13.79 5.97 -6.00
CA ALA A 10 -13.43 6.92 -7.03
C ALA A 10 -14.52 7.95 -7.23
N LEU A 11 -15.76 7.56 -7.03
CA LEU A 11 -16.85 8.52 -7.16
C LEU A 11 -16.85 9.55 -6.06
N GLY A 12 -16.63 9.11 -4.82
CA GLY A 12 -16.55 10.04 -3.71
C GLY A 12 -15.31 10.89 -3.77
N ASP A 13 -14.24 10.34 -4.33
CA ASP A 13 -12.97 11.03 -4.38
C ASP A 13 -12.88 12.01 -5.52
N ALA A 14 -13.83 11.99 -6.42
CA ALA A 14 -13.78 12.86 -7.57
C ALA A 14 -13.74 14.33 -7.20
N VAL A 15 -14.21 14.64 -6.00
CA VAL A 15 -14.23 16.01 -5.53
C VAL A 15 -13.02 16.26 -4.67
N GLY A 16 -11.96 16.72 -5.23
CA GLY A 16 -10.84 17.24 -4.49
C GLY A 16 -9.80 16.26 -4.04
N SER A 17 -10.11 15.01 -3.91
CA SER A 17 -9.11 14.05 -3.56
C SER A 17 -8.48 13.49 -4.81
N ALA A 18 -7.17 13.46 -4.85
CA ALA A 18 -6.46 12.89 -5.97
C ALA A 18 -6.04 11.45 -5.72
N GLY A 19 -6.29 10.91 -4.53
CA GLY A 19 -5.76 9.62 -4.18
C GLY A 19 -6.69 8.46 -4.42
N SER A 20 -6.11 7.31 -4.66
CA SER A 20 -6.89 6.09 -4.80
C SER A 20 -6.06 4.90 -4.33
N VAL A 21 -6.77 3.84 -3.96
CA VAL A 21 -6.15 2.56 -3.60
C VAL A 21 -6.91 1.48 -4.36
N ALA A 22 -6.20 0.68 -5.13
CA ALA A 22 -6.79 -0.40 -5.89
C ALA A 22 -6.20 -1.73 -5.42
N LEU A 23 -7.03 -2.75 -5.32
CA LEU A 23 -6.61 -4.08 -4.90
C LEU A 23 -6.63 -5.03 -6.09
N GLU A 24 -5.51 -5.71 -6.30
CA GLU A 24 -5.41 -6.83 -7.22
C GLU A 24 -5.01 -8.07 -6.44
N HIS A 25 -5.58 -9.20 -6.82
CA HIS A 25 -5.20 -10.46 -6.19
C HIS A 25 -4.95 -11.48 -7.30
N ARG A 26 -3.73 -11.98 -7.37
CA ARG A 26 -3.35 -12.94 -8.39
C ARG A 26 -2.26 -13.87 -7.87
N ASP A 27 -2.42 -15.14 -8.16
CA ASP A 27 -1.43 -16.16 -7.80
C ASP A 27 -1.06 -16.14 -6.32
N GLY A 28 -2.06 -15.89 -5.48
CA GLY A 28 -1.84 -15.89 -4.04
C GLY A 28 -1.25 -14.61 -3.48
N THR A 29 -0.93 -13.63 -4.33
CA THR A 29 -0.38 -12.35 -3.90
C THR A 29 -1.44 -11.27 -4.02
N ALA A 30 -1.61 -10.49 -2.97
CA ALA A 30 -2.45 -9.29 -3.00
C ALA A 30 -1.58 -8.08 -3.23
N VAL A 31 -1.95 -7.23 -4.18
CA VAL A 31 -1.23 -6.01 -4.48
C VAL A 31 -2.17 -4.83 -4.28
N LEU A 32 -1.78 -3.90 -3.43
CA LEU A 32 -2.47 -2.64 -3.23
C LEU A 32 -1.69 -1.54 -3.93
N ARG A 33 -2.29 -0.97 -4.96
CA ARG A 33 -1.68 0.15 -5.67
C ARG A 33 -2.24 1.44 -5.15
N VAL A 34 -1.36 2.28 -4.64
CA VAL A 34 -1.73 3.57 -4.06
C VAL A 34 -1.28 4.66 -5.02
N GLU A 35 -2.19 5.58 -5.32
CA GLU A 35 -1.89 6.70 -6.20
C GLU A 35 -2.32 8.00 -5.57
N GLY A 36 -1.57 9.06 -5.83
CA GLY A 36 -1.86 10.37 -5.30
C GLY A 36 -1.20 10.60 -3.96
N ALA A 37 -1.70 11.57 -3.21
CA ALA A 37 -1.14 11.90 -1.90
C ALA A 37 -1.61 10.89 -0.86
N LEU A 38 -0.67 10.16 -0.30
CA LEU A 38 -0.98 9.24 0.80
C LEU A 38 -0.86 10.03 2.10
N ASP A 39 -1.90 10.78 2.36
CA ASP A 39 -1.99 11.71 3.48
C ASP A 39 -3.07 11.26 4.46
N LEU A 40 -3.43 12.14 5.37
CA LEU A 40 -4.41 11.84 6.40
C LEU A 40 -5.77 11.48 5.80
N ALA A 41 -6.12 12.05 4.65
CA ALA A 41 -7.41 11.77 4.01
C ALA A 41 -7.43 10.38 3.36
N LEU A 42 -6.32 9.96 2.76
CA LEU A 42 -6.27 8.68 2.06
C LEU A 42 -5.88 7.51 2.96
N ALA A 43 -5.20 7.78 4.06
CA ALA A 43 -4.72 6.72 4.95
C ALA A 43 -5.84 5.77 5.43
N PRO A 44 -7.03 6.26 5.81
CA PRO A 44 -8.10 5.34 6.22
C PRO A 44 -8.53 4.40 5.11
N LYS A 45 -8.48 4.85 3.87
CA LYS A 45 -8.82 3.99 2.76
C LYS A 45 -7.79 2.89 2.58
N LEU A 46 -6.51 3.23 2.69
CA LEU A 46 -5.46 2.22 2.63
C LEU A 46 -5.66 1.18 3.73
N ARG A 47 -6.01 1.63 4.94
CA ARG A 47 -6.29 0.69 6.03
C ARG A 47 -7.40 -0.28 5.67
N ARG A 48 -8.53 0.25 5.19
CA ARG A 48 -9.66 -0.60 4.83
C ARG A 48 -9.30 -1.59 3.74
N MET A 49 -8.53 -1.13 2.76
CA MET A 49 -8.15 -2.01 1.65
C MET A 49 -7.14 -3.07 2.10
N ALA A 50 -6.25 -2.72 3.03
CA ALA A 50 -5.33 -3.70 3.58
C ALA A 50 -6.08 -4.77 4.38
N GLU A 51 -7.08 -4.36 5.14
CA GLU A 51 -7.92 -5.31 5.88
C GLU A 51 -8.70 -6.20 4.93
N ARG A 52 -9.19 -5.63 3.84
CA ARG A 52 -9.89 -6.39 2.82
C ARG A 52 -8.97 -7.39 2.15
N ALA A 53 -7.75 -6.97 1.84
CA ALA A 53 -6.75 -7.87 1.27
C ALA A 53 -6.44 -9.03 2.21
N ALA A 54 -6.36 -8.76 3.51
CA ALA A 54 -6.07 -9.80 4.49
C ALA A 54 -7.14 -10.89 4.50
N ARG A 55 -8.39 -10.55 4.22
CA ARG A 55 -9.46 -11.53 4.19
C ARG A 55 -9.33 -12.50 3.02
N LEU A 56 -8.58 -12.16 2.00
CA LEU A 56 -8.31 -13.04 0.87
C LEU A 56 -7.26 -14.09 1.22
N ARG A 57 -6.67 -14.00 2.40
CA ARG A 57 -5.63 -14.89 2.89
C ARG A 57 -4.49 -15.06 1.89
N PRO A 58 -3.90 -13.95 1.44
CA PRO A 58 -2.80 -14.05 0.48
C PRO A 58 -1.57 -14.64 1.14
N SER A 59 -0.70 -15.23 0.35
CA SER A 59 0.61 -15.66 0.83
C SER A 59 1.57 -14.48 0.97
N MET A 60 1.26 -13.35 0.34
CA MET A 60 2.08 -12.15 0.41
C MET A 60 1.22 -10.94 0.07
N LEU A 61 1.47 -9.84 0.76
CA LEU A 61 0.84 -8.56 0.47
C LEU A 61 1.90 -7.58 -0.01
N VAL A 62 1.66 -6.96 -1.15
CA VAL A 62 2.53 -5.91 -1.67
C VAL A 62 1.76 -4.59 -1.65
N ILE A 63 2.35 -3.56 -1.06
CA ILE A 63 1.80 -2.20 -1.15
C ILE A 63 2.71 -1.41 -2.06
N ASP A 64 2.17 -1.04 -3.22
CA ASP A 64 2.92 -0.39 -4.28
C ASP A 64 2.68 1.12 -4.20
N LEU A 65 3.75 1.85 -3.84
CA LEU A 65 3.69 3.30 -3.68
C LEU A 65 4.25 4.04 -4.91
N THR A 66 4.43 3.35 -6.03
CA THR A 66 5.02 3.96 -7.22
C THR A 66 4.25 5.20 -7.67
N GLY A 67 2.94 5.17 -7.56
CA GLY A 67 2.09 6.30 -7.99
C GLY A 67 1.84 7.33 -6.91
N VAL A 68 2.49 7.22 -5.76
CA VAL A 68 2.28 8.16 -4.66
C VAL A 68 3.04 9.45 -4.92
N THR A 69 2.37 10.58 -4.74
CA THR A 69 2.96 11.89 -4.99
C THR A 69 3.38 12.60 -3.70
N PHE A 70 2.95 12.11 -2.56
CA PHE A 70 3.33 12.64 -1.26
C PHE A 70 3.06 11.56 -0.21
N LEU A 71 4.01 11.32 0.67
CA LEU A 71 3.88 10.29 1.71
C LEU A 71 3.93 10.97 3.08
N ALA A 72 2.78 11.08 3.72
CA ALA A 72 2.66 11.68 5.04
C ALA A 72 2.86 10.63 6.13
N SER A 73 3.06 11.10 7.36
CA SER A 73 3.23 10.21 8.49
C SER A 73 2.01 9.31 8.71
N ALA A 74 0.80 9.82 8.40
CA ALA A 74 -0.41 9.00 8.51
C ALA A 74 -0.35 7.80 7.56
N GLY A 75 0.22 7.99 6.36
CA GLY A 75 0.39 6.90 5.42
C GLY A 75 1.44 5.91 5.89
N MET A 76 2.55 6.40 6.42
CA MET A 76 3.59 5.52 6.95
C MET A 76 3.05 4.68 8.11
N ALA A 77 2.18 5.25 8.94
CA ALA A 77 1.57 4.51 10.03
C ALA A 77 0.74 3.33 9.52
N GLU A 78 0.08 3.50 8.37
CA GLU A 78 -0.68 2.40 7.80
C GLU A 78 0.21 1.29 7.27
N LEU A 79 1.40 1.63 6.76
CA LEU A 79 2.36 0.61 6.36
C LEU A 79 2.79 -0.23 7.57
N VAL A 80 3.07 0.44 8.68
CA VAL A 80 3.44 -0.26 9.91
C VAL A 80 2.29 -1.13 10.39
N ARG A 81 1.06 -0.61 10.34
CA ARG A 81 -0.10 -1.38 10.75
C ARG A 81 -0.29 -2.63 9.88
N ALA A 82 -0.09 -2.51 8.59
CA ALA A 82 -0.20 -3.65 7.67
C ALA A 82 0.88 -4.67 7.95
N HIS A 83 2.05 -4.22 8.44
CA HIS A 83 3.16 -5.10 8.71
C HIS A 83 3.00 -5.87 10.02
N ARG A 84 2.52 -5.21 11.08
CA ARG A 84 2.48 -5.83 12.40
C ARG A 84 1.21 -5.55 13.20
N GLY A 85 0.19 -5.01 12.55
CA GLY A 85 -1.09 -4.74 13.22
C GLY A 85 -1.94 -6.00 13.35
N PRO A 86 -3.14 -5.85 13.94
CA PRO A 86 -4.01 -7.00 14.18
C PRO A 86 -4.42 -7.76 12.93
N ALA A 87 -4.46 -7.08 11.78
CA ALA A 87 -4.83 -7.72 10.53
C ALA A 87 -3.62 -8.21 9.72
N ALA A 88 -2.42 -8.12 10.27
CA ALA A 88 -1.22 -8.56 9.58
C ALA A 88 -1.19 -10.08 9.58
N SER A 89 -1.53 -10.67 8.44
CA SER A 89 -1.61 -12.13 8.32
C SER A 89 -0.71 -12.68 7.22
N ALA A 90 -0.02 -11.81 6.49
CA ALA A 90 0.86 -12.22 5.41
C ALA A 90 2.11 -11.34 5.43
N PRO A 91 3.24 -11.85 4.93
CA PRO A 91 4.42 -11.00 4.77
C PRO A 91 4.10 -9.79 3.91
N LEU A 92 4.61 -8.64 4.32
CA LEU A 92 4.40 -7.39 3.60
C LEU A 92 5.66 -6.99 2.87
N ARG A 93 5.49 -6.57 1.62
CA ARG A 93 6.55 -5.93 0.84
C ARG A 93 6.03 -4.58 0.36
N VAL A 94 6.89 -3.57 0.42
CA VAL A 94 6.54 -2.22 0.03
C VAL A 94 7.40 -1.82 -1.16
N VAL A 95 6.76 -1.27 -2.20
CA VAL A 95 7.49 -0.74 -3.35
C VAL A 95 7.61 0.76 -3.16
N ALA A 96 8.85 1.24 -3.04
CA ALA A 96 9.13 2.65 -2.82
C ALA A 96 10.50 2.99 -3.39
N THR A 97 10.61 4.18 -3.99
CA THR A 97 11.87 4.62 -4.55
C THR A 97 11.88 6.15 -4.58
N GLY A 98 13.08 6.73 -4.58
CA GLY A 98 13.25 8.15 -4.75
C GLY A 98 12.90 8.99 -3.54
N ARG A 99 12.73 10.28 -3.77
CA ARG A 99 12.56 11.26 -2.71
C ARG A 99 11.17 11.27 -2.10
N ILE A 100 10.18 10.87 -2.87
CA ILE A 100 8.80 11.00 -2.44
C ILE A 100 8.42 9.88 -1.51
N THR A 101 8.81 8.65 -1.81
CA THR A 101 8.37 7.51 -1.01
C THR A 101 9.51 6.84 -0.25
N LEU A 102 10.65 6.58 -0.88
CA LEU A 102 11.73 5.90 -0.18
C LEU A 102 12.38 6.79 0.88
N ARG A 103 12.64 8.04 0.52
CA ARG A 103 13.34 8.93 1.43
C ARG A 103 12.63 9.11 2.78
N PRO A 104 11.31 9.35 2.81
CA PRO A 104 10.62 9.41 4.11
C PRO A 104 10.76 8.12 4.92
N LEU A 105 10.75 6.96 4.25
CA LEU A 105 10.91 5.69 4.95
C LEU A 105 12.32 5.54 5.51
N GLU A 106 13.33 6.05 4.79
CA GLU A 106 14.69 6.06 5.29
C GLU A 106 14.85 6.98 6.49
N LEU A 107 14.31 8.19 6.39
CA LEU A 107 14.46 9.20 7.44
C LEU A 107 13.78 8.77 8.73
N THR A 108 12.72 8.00 8.64
CA THR A 108 12.02 7.48 9.81
C THR A 108 12.52 6.10 10.23
N ARG A 109 13.52 5.57 9.52
CA ARG A 109 14.10 4.27 9.77
C ARG A 109 13.14 3.09 9.57
N LEU A 110 12.06 3.32 8.86
CA LEU A 110 11.12 2.24 8.56
C LEU A 110 11.72 1.22 7.59
N VAL A 111 12.73 1.61 6.81
CA VAL A 111 13.43 0.64 5.95
C VAL A 111 14.15 -0.44 6.77
N ASP A 112 14.39 -0.20 8.05
CA ASP A 112 15.02 -1.20 8.92
C ASP A 112 14.01 -2.27 9.33
N GLU A 113 12.74 -1.98 9.24
CA GLU A 113 11.68 -2.89 9.64
C GLU A 113 10.92 -3.47 8.46
N LEU A 114 10.62 -2.63 7.45
CA LEU A 114 9.82 -3.04 6.30
C LEU A 114 10.71 -3.58 5.18
N ALA A 115 10.22 -4.59 4.46
CA ALA A 115 10.89 -5.08 3.26
C ALA A 115 10.54 -4.15 2.10
N VAL A 116 11.49 -3.34 1.65
CA VAL A 116 11.27 -2.33 0.63
C VAL A 116 11.98 -2.71 -0.66
N TYR A 117 11.28 -2.57 -1.76
CA TYR A 117 11.78 -2.94 -3.10
C TYR A 117 11.64 -1.76 -4.04
N PRO A 118 12.55 -1.62 -5.01
CA PRO A 118 12.52 -0.46 -5.91
C PRO A 118 11.47 -0.54 -7.02
N SER A 119 10.92 -1.72 -7.27
CA SER A 119 9.91 -1.88 -8.31
C SER A 119 8.94 -2.98 -7.93
N LEU A 120 7.76 -2.94 -8.56
CA LEU A 120 6.77 -3.99 -8.34
C LEU A 120 7.29 -5.34 -8.80
N SER A 121 7.99 -5.37 -9.93
CA SER A 121 8.52 -6.64 -10.43
C SER A 121 9.50 -7.25 -9.44
N ASP A 122 10.34 -6.44 -8.80
CA ASP A 122 11.24 -6.95 -7.77
C ASP A 122 10.47 -7.45 -6.56
N ALA A 123 9.43 -6.75 -6.18
CA ALA A 123 8.64 -7.12 -4.99
C ALA A 123 7.83 -8.40 -5.22
N LEU A 124 7.59 -8.77 -6.46
CA LEU A 124 6.80 -9.96 -6.78
C LEU A 124 7.64 -11.23 -6.91
N VAL A 125 8.96 -11.11 -6.87
CA VAL A 125 9.83 -12.29 -6.93
C VAL A 125 9.66 -13.08 -5.64
N PRO A 126 9.42 -14.40 -5.73
CA PRO A 126 9.23 -15.24 -4.55
C PRO A 126 10.42 -15.27 -3.60
#